data_50a207c882d76207eea6f146fc0cf876
#
_entry.id   50a207c882d76207eea6f146fc0cf876
#
_cell.length_a   1.000
_cell.length_b   1.000
_cell.length_c   1.000
_cell.angle_alpha   90.00
_cell.angle_beta   90.00
_cell.angle_gamma   90.00
#
_symmetry.space_group_name_H-M   'P 1'
#
loop_
_entity.id
_entity.type
_entity.pdbx_description
1 polymer ?
#
loop_
_entity_poly.entity_id
_entity_poly.type
_entity_poly.pdbx_seq_one_letter_code
_entity_poly.pdbx_strand_id
1 'polypeptide(L)'
;MRSEQIKTGVERTPNRSLLYALGYTDEELARPLIGVVSSYNEIVPGHMGLDKIAEAVKAGIRAAGGTPVMFPAIAVCDGIAMGHVGMKYSLVTRDLIADSTEAMVMAHQFDGLVMIPNCDKNVPGLLMAAARLNIPTIFCSGGPMLAGRLKDGRRTCLSHMFEAVGAYHAGKLDEAGVADYTENACPTCGSCSGMYTANSMNCLTEAIGMALRGNGTIPAVYSARLRLAKETGMKIMELVEKNVRPRDIMTEAAFHNAETVDMALGCSTNTMLHLPAIAHEAGVELDLHMVNGISDKTPNLCHLAPAGDTYIEDLDRAGGVWAVMKELTKAGLLDTSLPTVTGKTVGENLETAENLDTSLIRPLEEPYSKTGGIAALFGNLAPDGCVVKQSAVAPEMLRHKGPARVFNSEEEAIAVIYAGGIHPGDVVVIRYEGPKGGPGMREMLNPTSAIAGMGLDKDVALITDGRFSGATRGASIGHVSPEAASGGVIGLVREGDLIEIDIPGRSIHLCVEDAELAERRKTWVCPEPKIKSGYLTRYAKLVSSADKGAILQ
;
A
#
# COMPACT_ATOMS: atom_id res chain seq x y z
N MET A 1 24.78 -2.92 -24.05
CA MET A 1 24.38 -3.09 -22.61
C MET A 1 24.86 -1.86 -21.84
N ARG A 2 24.12 -1.44 -20.80
CA ARG A 2 24.51 -0.30 -19.95
C ARG A 2 25.81 -0.60 -19.18
N SER A 3 25.94 -1.83 -18.70
CA SER A 3 27.11 -2.29 -17.93
C SER A 3 28.44 -2.24 -18.71
N GLU A 4 28.42 -2.12 -20.03
CA GLU A 4 29.62 -1.92 -20.82
C GLU A 4 30.38 -0.64 -20.44
N GLN A 5 29.68 0.38 -19.93
CA GLN A 5 30.28 1.62 -19.45
C GLN A 5 31.23 1.44 -18.28
N ILE A 6 31.15 0.33 -17.55
CA ILE A 6 32.01 0.03 -16.40
C ILE A 6 32.93 -1.19 -16.62
N LYS A 7 32.77 -1.93 -17.72
CA LYS A 7 33.53 -3.18 -17.93
C LYS A 7 34.21 -3.31 -19.29
N THR A 8 33.98 -2.42 -20.27
CA THR A 8 34.50 -2.54 -21.61
C THR A 8 35.52 -1.43 -21.95
N GLY A 9 36.59 -1.77 -22.65
CA GLY A 9 37.66 -0.84 -23.07
C GLY A 9 38.82 -0.72 -22.08
N VAL A 10 39.95 -0.21 -22.55
CA VAL A 10 41.18 -0.03 -21.74
C VAL A 10 40.94 1.02 -20.64
N GLU A 11 40.17 2.07 -20.93
CA GLU A 11 39.85 3.14 -20.01
C GLU A 11 39.06 2.65 -18.79
N ARG A 12 38.43 1.47 -18.88
CA ARG A 12 37.64 0.84 -17.79
C ARG A 12 38.43 -0.23 -17.02
N THR A 13 39.75 -0.33 -17.26
CA THR A 13 40.62 -1.23 -16.48
C THR A 13 40.55 -0.97 -14.96
N PRO A 14 40.55 0.29 -14.46
CA PRO A 14 40.38 0.53 -13.03
C PRO A 14 39.04 0.01 -12.48
N ASN A 15 37.94 0.19 -13.23
CA ASN A 15 36.60 -0.30 -12.84
C ASN A 15 36.60 -1.84 -12.78
N ARG A 16 37.14 -2.53 -13.80
CA ARG A 16 37.25 -4.00 -13.81
C ARG A 16 38.09 -4.54 -12.66
N SER A 17 39.19 -3.85 -12.31
CA SER A 17 40.01 -4.25 -11.17
C SER A 17 39.21 -4.33 -9.87
N LEU A 18 38.26 -3.41 -9.68
CA LEU A 18 37.33 -3.43 -8.51
C LEU A 18 36.29 -4.55 -8.62
N LEU A 19 35.84 -4.87 -9.84
CA LEU A 19 34.92 -6.00 -10.05
C LEU A 19 35.62 -7.34 -9.81
N TYR A 20 36.91 -7.48 -10.20
CA TYR A 20 37.71 -8.65 -9.84
C TYR A 20 37.94 -8.76 -8.32
N ALA A 21 38.09 -7.64 -7.60
CA ALA A 21 38.21 -7.64 -6.16
C ALA A 21 36.94 -8.17 -5.46
N LEU A 22 35.76 -8.13 -6.13
CA LEU A 22 34.52 -8.75 -5.69
C LEU A 22 34.44 -10.25 -6.05
N GLY A 23 35.45 -10.80 -6.75
CA GLY A 23 35.52 -12.22 -7.11
C GLY A 23 34.84 -12.58 -8.43
N TYR A 24 34.43 -11.60 -9.26
CA TYR A 24 33.86 -11.90 -10.57
C TYR A 24 34.91 -12.42 -11.54
N THR A 25 34.53 -13.43 -12.35
CA THR A 25 35.38 -13.99 -13.43
C THR A 25 35.15 -13.24 -14.75
N ASP A 26 36.03 -13.49 -15.74
CA ASP A 26 35.88 -12.92 -17.08
C ASP A 26 34.55 -13.33 -17.72
N GLU A 27 34.14 -14.59 -17.54
CA GLU A 27 32.88 -15.11 -18.06
C GLU A 27 31.67 -14.42 -17.42
N GLU A 28 31.72 -14.14 -16.12
CA GLU A 28 30.66 -13.41 -15.44
C GLU A 28 30.59 -11.94 -15.90
N LEU A 29 31.73 -11.30 -16.09
CA LEU A 29 31.81 -9.92 -16.59
C LEU A 29 31.40 -9.79 -18.07
N ALA A 30 31.53 -10.86 -18.87
CA ALA A 30 31.02 -10.88 -20.24
C ALA A 30 29.50 -10.88 -20.35
N ARG A 31 28.79 -11.27 -19.27
CA ARG A 31 27.33 -11.37 -19.22
C ARG A 31 26.67 -10.05 -18.83
N PRO A 32 25.34 -9.89 -19.05
CA PRO A 32 24.58 -8.78 -18.51
C PRO A 32 24.66 -8.73 -16.98
N LEU A 33 24.87 -7.55 -16.40
CA LEU A 33 24.84 -7.34 -14.95
C LEU A 33 23.42 -7.00 -14.51
N ILE A 34 22.83 -7.87 -13.69
CA ILE A 34 21.47 -7.73 -13.18
C ILE A 34 21.50 -7.30 -11.72
N GLY A 35 21.00 -6.11 -11.44
CA GLY A 35 20.83 -5.64 -10.06
C GLY A 35 19.70 -6.40 -9.37
N VAL A 36 19.99 -7.01 -8.22
CA VAL A 36 19.00 -7.64 -7.34
C VAL A 36 18.80 -6.74 -6.14
N VAL A 37 17.71 -6.00 -6.12
CA VAL A 37 17.39 -5.02 -5.07
C VAL A 37 16.57 -5.70 -4.00
N SER A 38 17.21 -6.09 -2.90
CA SER A 38 16.53 -6.82 -1.81
C SER A 38 16.36 -5.95 -0.58
N SER A 39 15.17 -5.96 -0.02
CA SER A 39 14.88 -5.26 1.25
C SER A 39 15.05 -6.14 2.48
N TYR A 40 15.80 -7.23 2.37
CA TYR A 40 16.10 -8.10 3.50
C TYR A 40 16.57 -7.32 4.73
N ASN A 41 15.99 -7.63 5.87
CA ASN A 41 16.43 -7.19 7.20
C ASN A 41 15.79 -8.09 8.28
N GLU A 42 16.27 -7.97 9.52
CA GLU A 42 15.87 -8.81 10.66
C GLU A 42 14.83 -8.15 11.58
N ILE A 43 14.36 -6.94 11.26
CA ILE A 43 13.37 -6.21 12.09
C ILE A 43 11.95 -6.24 11.49
N VAL A 44 11.81 -6.40 10.18
CA VAL A 44 10.51 -6.44 9.51
C VAL A 44 10.10 -7.89 9.28
N PRO A 45 9.02 -8.40 9.91
CA PRO A 45 8.59 -9.80 9.73
C PRO A 45 8.36 -10.18 8.26
N GLY A 46 7.88 -9.24 7.44
CA GLY A 46 7.71 -9.42 6.00
C GLY A 46 9.02 -9.57 5.22
N HIS A 47 10.16 -9.23 5.80
CA HIS A 47 11.45 -9.15 5.11
C HIS A 47 12.48 -10.16 5.58
N MET A 48 12.29 -10.78 6.75
CA MET A 48 13.26 -11.70 7.33
C MET A 48 13.57 -12.94 6.48
N GLY A 49 12.73 -13.29 5.51
CA GLY A 49 12.94 -14.41 4.58
C GLY A 49 13.35 -13.98 3.17
N LEU A 50 13.56 -12.68 2.92
CA LEU A 50 13.90 -12.18 1.58
C LEU A 50 15.32 -12.56 1.13
N ASP A 51 16.21 -12.94 2.03
CA ASP A 51 17.51 -13.53 1.73
C ASP A 51 17.37 -14.81 0.86
N LYS A 52 16.44 -15.70 1.22
CA LYS A 52 16.13 -16.94 0.48
C LYS A 52 15.52 -16.65 -0.88
N ILE A 53 14.63 -15.64 -0.95
CA ILE A 53 14.04 -15.19 -2.21
C ILE A 53 15.14 -14.62 -3.12
N ALA A 54 16.03 -13.76 -2.60
CA ALA A 54 17.13 -13.19 -3.35
C ALA A 54 18.08 -14.27 -3.89
N GLU A 55 18.42 -15.29 -3.10
CA GLU A 55 19.25 -16.41 -3.59
C GLU A 55 18.54 -17.23 -4.69
N ALA A 56 17.23 -17.44 -4.55
CA ALA A 56 16.45 -18.12 -5.59
C ALA A 56 16.40 -17.29 -6.90
N VAL A 57 16.21 -15.98 -6.82
CA VAL A 57 16.27 -15.05 -7.96
C VAL A 57 17.64 -15.09 -8.61
N LYS A 58 18.73 -15.00 -7.82
CA LYS A 58 20.12 -15.07 -8.32
C LYS A 58 20.40 -16.41 -9.02
N ALA A 59 19.86 -17.51 -8.50
CA ALA A 59 19.99 -18.81 -9.16
C ALA A 59 19.28 -18.81 -10.53
N GLY A 60 18.09 -18.21 -10.64
CA GLY A 60 17.38 -18.04 -11.91
C GLY A 60 18.15 -17.20 -12.92
N ILE A 61 18.70 -16.06 -12.48
CA ILE A 61 19.51 -15.17 -13.33
C ILE A 61 20.73 -15.92 -13.88
N ARG A 62 21.48 -16.64 -13.01
CA ARG A 62 22.65 -17.43 -13.44
C ARG A 62 22.28 -18.52 -14.42
N ALA A 63 21.16 -19.24 -14.17
CA ALA A 63 20.67 -20.29 -15.07
C ALA A 63 20.32 -19.76 -16.47
N ALA A 64 19.87 -18.51 -16.56
CA ALA A 64 19.52 -17.84 -17.80
C ALA A 64 20.70 -17.02 -18.41
N GLY A 65 21.92 -17.15 -17.87
CA GLY A 65 23.14 -16.57 -18.45
C GLY A 65 23.42 -15.11 -18.05
N GLY A 66 22.83 -14.60 -16.97
CA GLY A 66 23.14 -13.29 -16.39
C GLY A 66 24.07 -13.37 -15.18
N THR A 67 24.62 -12.24 -14.78
CA THR A 67 25.43 -12.07 -13.56
C THR A 67 24.66 -11.23 -12.55
N PRO A 68 24.13 -11.83 -11.46
CA PRO A 68 23.38 -11.11 -10.45
C PRO A 68 24.31 -10.36 -9.49
N VAL A 69 23.97 -9.12 -9.19
CA VAL A 69 24.67 -8.27 -8.21
C VAL A 69 23.63 -7.73 -7.22
N MET A 70 23.70 -8.17 -5.96
CA MET A 70 22.74 -7.75 -4.94
C MET A 70 23.17 -6.48 -4.23
N PHE A 71 22.22 -5.58 -3.98
CA PHE A 71 22.36 -4.45 -3.06
C PHE A 71 21.03 -4.21 -2.30
N PRO A 72 21.10 -3.62 -1.08
CA PRO A 72 19.92 -3.49 -0.24
C PRO A 72 19.05 -2.27 -0.59
N ALA A 73 17.75 -2.40 -0.36
CA ALA A 73 16.84 -1.31 -0.09
C ALA A 73 16.43 -1.32 1.39
N ILE A 74 16.12 -0.16 1.96
CA ILE A 74 15.63 -0.07 3.34
C ILE A 74 14.15 -0.45 3.42
N ALA A 75 13.67 -0.74 4.62
CA ALA A 75 12.26 -0.90 4.93
C ALA A 75 11.98 -0.57 6.40
N VAL A 76 10.77 -0.03 6.66
CA VAL A 76 10.20 0.14 7.99
C VAL A 76 9.02 -0.82 8.13
N CYS A 77 8.85 -1.41 9.30
CA CYS A 77 7.66 -2.19 9.62
C CYS A 77 6.58 -1.26 10.18
N ASP A 78 5.51 -1.04 9.43
CA ASP A 78 4.41 -0.19 9.85
C ASP A 78 3.76 -0.72 11.14
N GLY A 79 3.60 -2.03 11.28
CA GLY A 79 3.03 -2.63 12.49
C GLY A 79 3.85 -2.35 13.76
N ILE A 80 5.19 -2.44 13.68
CA ILE A 80 6.08 -2.13 14.81
C ILE A 80 6.13 -0.61 15.07
N ALA A 81 6.04 0.21 14.03
CA ALA A 81 6.05 1.66 14.13
C ALA A 81 4.71 2.27 14.57
N MET A 82 3.63 1.49 14.55
CA MET A 82 2.27 1.93 14.84
C MET A 82 2.11 2.47 16.27
N GLY A 83 1.38 3.58 16.43
CA GLY A 83 1.03 4.14 17.74
C GLY A 83 2.14 4.91 18.45
N HIS A 84 3.27 5.18 17.80
CA HIS A 84 4.32 6.04 18.35
C HIS A 84 5.01 6.88 17.26
N VAL A 85 5.97 7.72 17.65
CA VAL A 85 6.66 8.66 16.74
C VAL A 85 7.33 7.98 15.53
N GLY A 86 7.67 6.71 15.63
CA GLY A 86 8.26 5.91 14.54
C GLY A 86 7.37 5.85 13.30
N MET A 87 6.05 5.93 13.48
CA MET A 87 5.11 5.86 12.34
C MET A 87 5.23 7.07 11.39
N LYS A 88 5.72 8.21 11.85
CA LYS A 88 6.05 9.36 11.01
C LYS A 88 7.18 9.08 10.02
N TYR A 89 8.00 8.07 10.29
CA TYR A 89 9.11 7.65 9.41
C TYR A 89 8.71 6.57 8.40
N SER A 90 7.48 6.07 8.41
CA SER A 90 7.05 5.04 7.48
C SER A 90 6.91 5.58 6.04
N LEU A 91 5.94 6.48 5.79
CA LEU A 91 5.67 6.96 4.41
C LEU A 91 6.90 7.60 3.77
N VAL A 92 7.66 8.36 4.53
CA VAL A 92 8.84 9.07 4.02
C VAL A 92 9.92 8.13 3.48
N THR A 93 9.91 6.84 3.89
CA THR A 93 10.84 5.84 3.33
C THR A 93 10.50 5.46 1.90
N ARG A 94 9.27 5.67 1.43
CA ARG A 94 8.87 5.40 0.04
C ARG A 94 9.76 6.17 -0.94
N ASP A 95 9.89 7.47 -0.74
CA ASP A 95 10.71 8.35 -1.57
C ASP A 95 12.22 8.07 -1.35
N LEU A 96 12.66 7.86 -0.11
CA LEU A 96 14.05 7.47 0.18
C LEU A 96 14.46 6.16 -0.51
N ILE A 97 13.57 5.19 -0.59
CA ILE A 97 13.79 3.92 -1.29
C ILE A 97 13.94 4.17 -2.78
N ALA A 98 13.07 5.00 -3.37
CA ALA A 98 13.15 5.37 -4.76
C ALA A 98 14.49 6.07 -5.08
N ASP A 99 14.83 7.12 -4.32
CA ASP A 99 16.03 7.93 -4.51
C ASP A 99 17.32 7.13 -4.31
N SER A 100 17.40 6.34 -3.24
CA SER A 100 18.60 5.52 -2.97
C SER A 100 18.79 4.41 -4.00
N THR A 101 17.71 3.80 -4.47
CA THR A 101 17.76 2.78 -5.53
C THR A 101 18.20 3.40 -6.84
N GLU A 102 17.67 4.57 -7.22
CA GLU A 102 18.11 5.31 -8.38
C GLU A 102 19.61 5.62 -8.31
N ALA A 103 20.09 6.17 -7.20
CA ALA A 103 21.49 6.50 -7.00
C ALA A 103 22.41 5.28 -7.20
N MET A 104 22.03 4.13 -6.60
CA MET A 104 22.80 2.88 -6.75
C MET A 104 22.82 2.39 -8.20
N VAL A 105 21.67 2.37 -8.87
CA VAL A 105 21.55 1.85 -10.23
C VAL A 105 22.26 2.73 -11.24
N MET A 106 22.13 4.04 -11.10
CA MET A 106 22.79 5.00 -12.01
C MET A 106 24.31 5.01 -11.84
N ALA A 107 24.80 4.85 -10.61
CA ALA A 107 26.25 4.77 -10.34
C ALA A 107 26.88 3.49 -10.89
N HIS A 108 26.19 2.35 -10.84
CA HIS A 108 26.76 1.03 -11.15
C HIS A 108 26.31 0.44 -12.49
N GLN A 109 25.42 1.12 -13.23
CA GLN A 109 25.09 0.86 -14.63
C GLN A 109 24.58 -0.57 -14.93
N PHE A 110 23.61 -1.08 -14.13
CA PHE A 110 23.00 -2.38 -14.36
C PHE A 110 22.21 -2.42 -15.68
N ASP A 111 22.15 -3.61 -16.31
CA ASP A 111 21.44 -3.86 -17.56
C ASP A 111 19.95 -4.15 -17.34
N GLY A 112 19.61 -4.69 -16.16
CA GLY A 112 18.25 -4.96 -15.72
C GLY A 112 18.17 -5.09 -14.21
N LEU A 113 16.96 -5.12 -13.66
CA LEU A 113 16.71 -5.14 -12.22
C LEU A 113 15.68 -6.20 -11.85
N VAL A 114 15.93 -6.92 -10.75
CA VAL A 114 14.88 -7.65 -10.03
C VAL A 114 14.66 -6.97 -8.68
N MET A 115 13.45 -6.46 -8.46
CA MET A 115 13.07 -5.79 -7.23
C MET A 115 12.41 -6.79 -6.28
N ILE A 116 12.90 -6.89 -5.04
CA ILE A 116 12.44 -7.83 -4.03
C ILE A 116 11.90 -7.07 -2.80
N PRO A 117 10.70 -6.46 -2.92
CA PRO A 117 10.01 -5.83 -1.81
C PRO A 117 9.12 -6.81 -1.05
N ASN A 118 8.47 -6.33 0.03
CA ASN A 118 7.30 -7.02 0.58
C ASN A 118 6.38 -6.15 1.44
N CYS A 119 6.85 -5.03 2.00
CA CYS A 119 6.10 -4.23 2.97
C CYS A 119 5.51 -2.95 2.37
N ASP A 120 4.69 -2.26 3.16
CA ASP A 120 3.77 -1.18 2.77
C ASP A 120 4.38 -0.06 1.92
N LYS A 121 5.55 0.45 2.29
CA LYS A 121 6.18 1.59 1.60
C LYS A 121 7.31 1.15 0.68
N ASN A 122 7.79 -0.06 0.89
CA ASN A 122 8.88 -0.63 0.14
C ASN A 122 8.42 -1.07 -1.27
N VAL A 123 7.21 -1.65 -1.40
CA VAL A 123 6.64 -2.01 -2.71
C VAL A 123 6.45 -0.77 -3.58
N PRO A 124 5.70 0.27 -3.15
CA PRO A 124 5.53 1.47 -3.98
C PRO A 124 6.83 2.23 -4.20
N GLY A 125 7.74 2.30 -3.22
CA GLY A 125 9.04 2.97 -3.40
C GLY A 125 9.90 2.34 -4.49
N LEU A 126 9.94 1.01 -4.57
CA LEU A 126 10.65 0.30 -5.64
C LEU A 126 9.93 0.39 -6.99
N LEU A 127 8.56 0.46 -7.01
CA LEU A 127 7.81 0.72 -8.24
C LEU A 127 8.09 2.13 -8.77
N MET A 128 8.18 3.14 -7.90
CA MET A 128 8.61 4.50 -8.26
C MET A 128 10.02 4.48 -8.86
N ALA A 129 10.97 3.80 -8.21
CA ALA A 129 12.33 3.65 -8.73
C ALA A 129 12.37 2.98 -10.12
N ALA A 130 11.60 1.91 -10.32
CA ALA A 130 11.51 1.20 -11.59
C ALA A 130 10.97 2.11 -12.71
N ALA A 131 9.89 2.85 -12.43
CA ALA A 131 9.29 3.80 -13.37
C ALA A 131 10.26 4.93 -13.74
N ARG A 132 10.94 5.51 -12.75
CA ARG A 132 11.91 6.60 -12.91
C ARG A 132 13.13 6.17 -13.71
N LEU A 133 13.73 5.04 -13.36
CA LEU A 133 14.93 4.48 -14.02
C LEU A 133 14.67 4.01 -15.44
N ASN A 134 13.49 3.45 -15.68
CA ASN A 134 13.02 2.96 -16.98
C ASN A 134 14.03 2.04 -17.70
N ILE A 135 14.60 1.10 -16.98
CA ILE A 135 15.42 -0.01 -17.50
C ILE A 135 14.68 -1.33 -17.27
N PRO A 136 14.96 -2.41 -18.02
CA PRO A 136 14.27 -3.67 -17.85
C PRO A 136 14.19 -4.09 -16.39
N THR A 137 12.98 -4.26 -15.86
CA THR A 137 12.74 -4.50 -14.43
C THR A 137 11.56 -5.45 -14.25
N ILE A 138 11.67 -6.34 -13.25
CA ILE A 138 10.61 -7.24 -12.83
C ILE A 138 10.56 -7.32 -11.29
N PHE A 139 9.39 -7.60 -10.74
CA PHE A 139 9.17 -7.69 -9.29
C PHE A 139 8.98 -9.14 -8.84
N CYS A 140 9.51 -9.45 -7.66
CA CYS A 140 9.29 -10.68 -6.93
C CYS A 140 9.13 -10.36 -5.45
N SER A 141 7.90 -10.20 -4.98
CA SER A 141 7.63 -9.90 -3.57
C SER A 141 7.86 -11.11 -2.67
N GLY A 142 8.05 -10.86 -1.37
CA GLY A 142 8.28 -11.91 -0.38
C GLY A 142 7.06 -12.78 -0.07
N GLY A 143 5.86 -12.31 -0.37
CA GLY A 143 4.59 -13.00 -0.10
C GLY A 143 4.00 -12.73 1.29
N PRO A 144 2.69 -13.02 1.47
CA PRO A 144 1.99 -12.84 2.72
C PRO A 144 2.36 -13.91 3.76
N MET A 145 2.19 -13.58 5.06
CA MET A 145 2.17 -14.57 6.12
C MET A 145 0.87 -15.35 6.09
N LEU A 146 0.85 -16.52 6.72
CA LEU A 146 -0.37 -17.27 6.96
C LEU A 146 -1.23 -16.55 8.01
N ALA A 147 -2.54 -16.77 7.97
CA ALA A 147 -3.42 -16.30 9.03
C ALA A 147 -3.11 -16.99 10.36
N GLY A 148 -3.18 -16.25 11.45
CA GLY A 148 -3.04 -16.78 12.80
C GLY A 148 -4.22 -17.67 13.20
N ARG A 149 -4.04 -18.42 14.28
CA ARG A 149 -5.09 -19.24 14.84
C ARG A 149 -5.02 -19.23 16.35
N LEU A 150 -6.06 -18.72 17.00
CA LEU A 150 -6.18 -18.69 18.45
C LEU A 150 -6.36 -20.09 19.03
N LYS A 151 -6.17 -20.25 20.33
CA LYS A 151 -6.33 -21.54 21.05
C LYS A 151 -7.71 -22.15 20.91
N ASP A 152 -8.75 -21.32 20.70
CA ASP A 152 -10.13 -21.77 20.44
C ASP A 152 -10.37 -22.18 18.98
N GLY A 153 -9.37 -22.09 18.12
CA GLY A 153 -9.42 -22.45 16.70
C GLY A 153 -9.86 -21.32 15.77
N ARG A 154 -10.29 -20.18 16.25
CA ARG A 154 -10.63 -19.02 15.41
C ARG A 154 -9.42 -18.51 14.67
N ARG A 155 -9.61 -18.18 13.38
CA ARG A 155 -8.56 -17.54 12.58
C ARG A 155 -8.41 -16.07 13.00
N THR A 156 -7.19 -15.55 12.94
CA THR A 156 -6.87 -14.20 13.38
C THR A 156 -5.76 -13.58 12.52
N CYS A 157 -5.54 -12.30 12.73
CA CYS A 157 -4.50 -11.51 12.05
C CYS A 157 -4.12 -10.29 12.90
N LEU A 158 -3.16 -9.52 12.43
CA LEU A 158 -2.65 -8.36 13.15
C LEU A 158 -3.74 -7.33 13.51
N SER A 159 -4.74 -7.07 12.64
CA SER A 159 -5.81 -6.12 12.96
C SER A 159 -6.63 -6.55 14.16
N HIS A 160 -6.93 -7.83 14.28
CA HIS A 160 -7.66 -8.36 15.44
C HIS A 160 -6.86 -8.22 16.75
N MET A 161 -5.50 -8.22 16.69
CA MET A 161 -4.68 -7.93 17.86
C MET A 161 -4.88 -6.47 18.33
N PHE A 162 -4.93 -5.51 17.40
CA PHE A 162 -5.23 -4.12 17.75
C PHE A 162 -6.65 -3.95 18.31
N GLU A 163 -7.65 -4.64 17.73
CA GLU A 163 -9.02 -4.65 18.26
C GLU A 163 -9.10 -5.31 19.65
N ALA A 164 -8.29 -6.36 19.91
CA ALA A 164 -8.22 -7.02 21.21
C ALA A 164 -7.75 -6.07 22.32
N VAL A 165 -6.86 -5.12 22.01
CA VAL A 165 -6.47 -4.06 22.97
C VAL A 165 -7.68 -3.18 23.32
N GLY A 166 -8.48 -2.77 22.34
CA GLY A 166 -9.73 -2.03 22.58
C GLY A 166 -10.74 -2.83 23.41
N ALA A 167 -10.90 -4.12 23.11
CA ALA A 167 -11.77 -5.02 23.86
C ALA A 167 -11.30 -5.22 25.32
N TYR A 168 -9.99 -5.26 25.55
CA TYR A 168 -9.42 -5.32 26.90
C TYR A 168 -9.77 -4.05 27.71
N HIS A 169 -9.58 -2.86 27.15
CA HIS A 169 -9.95 -1.61 27.80
C HIS A 169 -11.46 -1.50 28.06
N ALA A 170 -12.29 -2.10 27.22
CA ALA A 170 -13.73 -2.19 27.41
C ALA A 170 -14.17 -3.29 28.41
N GLY A 171 -13.23 -4.03 29.01
CA GLY A 171 -13.52 -5.14 29.92
C GLY A 171 -14.16 -6.38 29.26
N LYS A 172 -14.09 -6.50 27.93
CA LYS A 172 -14.62 -7.62 27.15
C LYS A 172 -13.61 -8.76 26.97
N LEU A 173 -12.33 -8.51 27.23
CA LEU A 173 -11.23 -9.47 27.10
C LEU A 173 -10.34 -9.35 28.34
N ASP A 174 -9.83 -10.47 28.84
CA ASP A 174 -8.88 -10.52 29.95
C ASP A 174 -7.41 -10.62 29.45
N GLU A 175 -6.45 -10.58 30.37
CA GLU A 175 -5.02 -10.67 30.05
C GLU A 175 -4.66 -11.99 29.34
N ALA A 176 -5.32 -13.10 29.69
CA ALA A 176 -5.07 -14.39 29.05
C ALA A 176 -5.52 -14.39 27.59
N GLY A 177 -6.65 -13.75 27.30
CA GLY A 177 -7.13 -13.54 25.94
C GLY A 177 -6.19 -12.64 25.12
N VAL A 178 -5.69 -11.56 25.70
CA VAL A 178 -4.68 -10.70 25.05
C VAL A 178 -3.40 -11.47 24.75
N ALA A 179 -2.94 -12.29 25.69
CA ALA A 179 -1.75 -13.13 25.50
C ALA A 179 -1.92 -14.14 24.35
N ASP A 180 -3.12 -14.74 24.21
CA ASP A 180 -3.41 -15.66 23.10
C ASP A 180 -3.30 -14.95 21.73
N TYR A 181 -3.86 -13.74 21.60
CA TYR A 181 -3.67 -12.94 20.37
C TYR A 181 -2.21 -12.58 20.14
N THR A 182 -1.48 -12.17 21.19
CA THR A 182 -0.06 -11.77 21.09
C THR A 182 0.81 -12.89 20.54
N GLU A 183 0.59 -14.13 20.98
CA GLU A 183 1.37 -15.29 20.57
C GLU A 183 0.99 -15.83 19.20
N ASN A 184 -0.28 -15.68 18.78
CA ASN A 184 -0.84 -16.45 17.67
C ASN A 184 -1.34 -15.63 16.48
N ALA A 185 -1.42 -14.28 16.56
CA ALA A 185 -1.94 -13.46 15.47
C ALA A 185 -1.04 -13.41 14.23
N CYS A 186 0.28 -13.53 14.40
CA CYS A 186 1.29 -13.44 13.33
C CYS A 186 2.19 -14.69 13.33
N PRO A 187 1.75 -15.83 12.77
CA PRO A 187 2.41 -17.12 13.01
C PRO A 187 3.64 -17.39 12.15
N THR A 188 3.85 -16.63 11.04
CA THR A 188 4.95 -16.86 10.09
C THR A 188 5.59 -15.57 9.63
N CYS A 189 6.74 -15.67 8.94
CA CYS A 189 7.25 -14.55 8.17
C CYS A 189 6.31 -14.24 6.98
N GLY A 190 6.45 -13.05 6.42
CA GLY A 190 5.63 -12.55 5.31
C GLY A 190 5.03 -11.19 5.61
N SER A 191 4.46 -10.53 4.61
CA SER A 191 3.59 -9.37 4.81
C SER A 191 2.32 -9.76 5.57
N CYS A 192 1.50 -8.80 5.98
CA CYS A 192 0.27 -9.11 6.71
C CYS A 192 -0.60 -10.14 5.97
N SER A 193 -1.40 -10.93 6.71
CA SER A 193 -2.25 -11.97 6.11
C SER A 193 -3.54 -11.45 5.46
N GLY A 194 -3.98 -10.21 5.79
CA GLY A 194 -5.18 -9.58 5.22
C GLY A 194 -4.89 -8.68 4.01
N MET A 195 -5.95 -8.12 3.40
CA MET A 195 -5.86 -7.14 2.30
C MET A 195 -5.57 -5.73 2.84
N TYR A 196 -4.38 -5.60 3.44
CA TYR A 196 -3.83 -4.35 3.93
C TYR A 196 -2.89 -3.75 2.88
N THR A 197 -2.20 -2.67 3.20
CA THR A 197 -1.43 -1.90 2.21
C THR A 197 -0.36 -2.73 1.50
N ALA A 198 0.42 -3.54 2.22
CA ALA A 198 1.46 -4.38 1.61
C ALA A 198 0.90 -5.33 0.55
N ASN A 199 -0.13 -6.09 0.91
CA ASN A 199 -0.75 -7.05 -0.01
C ASN A 199 -1.52 -6.37 -1.14
N SER A 200 -2.19 -5.23 -0.87
CA SER A 200 -2.78 -4.40 -1.91
C SER A 200 -1.75 -4.05 -2.97
N MET A 201 -0.62 -3.48 -2.58
CA MET A 201 0.42 -3.09 -3.53
C MET A 201 1.09 -4.29 -4.21
N ASN A 202 1.28 -5.42 -3.51
CA ASN A 202 1.80 -6.65 -4.10
C ASN A 202 0.85 -7.24 -5.15
N CYS A 203 -0.47 -7.22 -4.91
CA CYS A 203 -1.49 -7.64 -5.87
C CYS A 203 -1.58 -6.67 -7.06
N LEU A 204 -1.54 -5.36 -6.81
CA LEU A 204 -1.59 -4.36 -7.87
C LEU A 204 -0.32 -4.37 -8.74
N THR A 205 0.83 -4.81 -8.21
CA THR A 205 2.04 -5.05 -9.02
C THR A 205 1.81 -6.12 -10.10
N GLU A 206 1.00 -7.16 -9.81
CA GLU A 206 0.55 -8.11 -10.84
C GLU A 206 -0.44 -7.47 -11.82
N ALA A 207 -1.41 -6.70 -11.32
CA ALA A 207 -2.44 -6.08 -12.14
C ALA A 207 -1.88 -5.05 -13.11
N ILE A 208 -0.87 -4.28 -12.72
CA ILE A 208 -0.10 -3.36 -13.61
C ILE A 208 0.66 -4.16 -14.69
N GLY A 209 1.00 -5.42 -14.42
CA GLY A 209 1.78 -6.25 -15.34
C GLY A 209 3.29 -6.30 -15.03
N MET A 210 3.73 -5.84 -13.85
CA MET A 210 5.16 -5.77 -13.45
C MET A 210 5.67 -7.00 -12.70
N ALA A 211 4.81 -8.01 -12.44
CA ALA A 211 5.17 -9.24 -11.75
C ALA A 211 4.51 -10.47 -12.40
N LEU A 212 5.06 -11.65 -12.10
CA LEU A 212 4.48 -12.92 -12.51
C LEU A 212 3.27 -13.29 -11.62
N ARG A 213 2.43 -14.20 -12.11
CA ARG A 213 1.25 -14.74 -11.39
C ARG A 213 1.63 -15.27 -10.01
N GLY A 214 0.85 -14.87 -9.00
CA GLY A 214 1.04 -15.27 -7.61
C GLY A 214 2.03 -14.41 -6.84
N ASN A 215 2.54 -13.34 -7.44
CA ASN A 215 3.43 -12.40 -6.74
C ASN A 215 2.79 -11.84 -5.45
N GLY A 216 1.52 -11.45 -5.50
CA GLY A 216 0.81 -10.87 -4.37
C GLY A 216 0.21 -11.91 -3.41
N THR A 217 0.02 -13.17 -3.85
CA THR A 217 -0.85 -14.10 -3.12
C THR A 217 -0.17 -15.35 -2.59
N ILE A 218 0.84 -15.90 -3.27
CA ILE A 218 1.54 -17.10 -2.78
C ILE A 218 2.16 -16.81 -1.40
N PRO A 219 1.82 -17.58 -0.35
CA PRO A 219 2.40 -17.38 0.98
C PRO A 219 3.93 -17.46 1.01
N ALA A 220 4.54 -16.63 1.86
CA ALA A 220 5.99 -16.51 2.00
C ALA A 220 6.69 -17.84 2.33
N VAL A 221 6.02 -18.70 3.09
CA VAL A 221 6.57 -19.98 3.57
C VAL A 221 6.38 -21.14 2.59
N TYR A 222 5.68 -20.95 1.48
CA TYR A 222 5.42 -22.02 0.51
C TYR A 222 6.59 -22.20 -0.47
N SER A 223 6.92 -23.44 -0.81
CA SER A 223 7.94 -23.75 -1.83
C SER A 223 7.62 -23.15 -3.20
N ALA A 224 6.34 -22.90 -3.50
CA ALA A 224 5.90 -22.20 -4.70
C ALA A 224 6.50 -20.79 -4.80
N ARG A 225 6.69 -20.08 -3.67
CA ARG A 225 7.34 -18.77 -3.62
C ARG A 225 8.79 -18.81 -4.12
N LEU A 226 9.53 -19.88 -3.78
CA LEU A 226 10.92 -20.04 -4.26
C LEU A 226 10.97 -20.40 -5.75
N ARG A 227 9.98 -21.16 -6.27
CA ARG A 227 9.87 -21.41 -7.71
C ARG A 227 9.60 -20.13 -8.48
N LEU A 228 8.62 -19.34 -8.02
CA LEU A 228 8.33 -18.02 -8.59
C LEU A 228 9.56 -17.11 -8.62
N ALA A 229 10.35 -17.10 -7.54
CA ALA A 229 11.58 -16.33 -7.47
C ALA A 229 12.62 -16.75 -8.52
N LYS A 230 12.79 -18.06 -8.75
CA LYS A 230 13.67 -18.56 -9.81
C LYS A 230 13.17 -18.20 -11.20
N GLU A 231 11.87 -18.36 -11.44
CA GLU A 231 11.21 -18.00 -12.70
C GLU A 231 11.37 -16.49 -12.99
N THR A 232 11.19 -15.65 -11.97
CA THR A 232 11.43 -14.20 -12.06
C THR A 232 12.87 -13.89 -12.44
N GLY A 233 13.82 -14.60 -11.81
CA GLY A 233 15.24 -14.47 -12.14
C GLY A 233 15.59 -14.91 -13.57
N MET A 234 14.93 -15.89 -14.14
CA MET A 234 15.07 -16.26 -15.55
C MET A 234 14.40 -15.22 -16.46
N LYS A 235 13.21 -14.74 -16.09
CA LYS A 235 12.41 -13.82 -16.90
C LYS A 235 13.08 -12.47 -17.12
N ILE A 236 13.81 -11.93 -16.14
CA ILE A 236 14.53 -10.65 -16.33
C ILE A 236 15.51 -10.70 -17.51
N MET A 237 16.11 -11.85 -17.79
CA MET A 237 17.05 -11.99 -18.91
C MET A 237 16.34 -11.81 -20.26
N GLU A 238 15.12 -12.33 -20.41
CA GLU A 238 14.30 -12.12 -21.61
C GLU A 238 13.92 -10.63 -21.77
N LEU A 239 13.58 -9.95 -20.65
CA LEU A 239 13.24 -8.54 -20.66
C LEU A 239 14.45 -7.66 -21.08
N VAL A 240 15.64 -8.01 -20.61
CA VAL A 240 16.88 -7.34 -21.01
C VAL A 240 17.16 -7.56 -22.49
N GLU A 241 17.06 -8.79 -22.98
CA GLU A 241 17.27 -9.13 -24.40
C GLU A 241 16.31 -8.36 -25.31
N LYS A 242 15.02 -8.32 -24.95
CA LYS A 242 13.96 -7.64 -25.71
C LYS A 242 13.87 -6.14 -25.41
N ASN A 243 14.65 -5.63 -24.45
CA ASN A 243 14.63 -4.26 -23.96
C ASN A 243 13.23 -3.77 -23.56
N VAL A 244 12.45 -4.64 -22.89
CA VAL A 244 11.12 -4.29 -22.34
C VAL A 244 11.32 -3.51 -21.04
N ARG A 245 10.81 -2.30 -20.98
CA ARG A 245 11.04 -1.35 -19.88
C ARG A 245 9.77 -1.08 -19.08
N PRO A 246 9.88 -0.62 -17.83
CA PRO A 246 8.71 -0.30 -16.99
C PRO A 246 7.70 0.63 -17.66
N ARG A 247 8.11 1.70 -18.33
CA ARG A 247 7.19 2.65 -18.97
C ARG A 247 6.51 2.10 -20.25
N ASP A 248 7.00 1.00 -20.80
CA ASP A 248 6.30 0.28 -21.88
C ASP A 248 5.09 -0.48 -21.33
N ILE A 249 5.06 -0.77 -20.02
CA ILE A 249 4.02 -1.52 -19.30
C ILE A 249 3.17 -0.58 -18.43
N MET A 250 3.82 0.32 -17.67
CA MET A 250 3.19 1.23 -16.71
C MET A 250 2.57 2.43 -17.43
N THR A 251 1.61 2.16 -18.31
CA THR A 251 0.84 3.15 -19.06
C THR A 251 -0.41 3.59 -18.28
N GLU A 252 -1.05 4.67 -18.70
CA GLU A 252 -2.33 5.12 -18.13
C GLU A 252 -3.37 3.99 -18.09
N ALA A 253 -3.51 3.23 -19.19
CA ALA A 253 -4.41 2.09 -19.26
C ALA A 253 -4.04 0.96 -18.26
N ALA A 254 -2.74 0.73 -18.00
CA ALA A 254 -2.31 -0.25 -17.02
C ALA A 254 -2.63 0.21 -15.59
N PHE A 255 -2.53 1.50 -15.28
CA PHE A 255 -2.98 2.05 -14.01
C PHE A 255 -4.50 1.96 -13.86
N HIS A 256 -5.29 2.21 -14.91
CA HIS A 256 -6.75 2.00 -14.89
C HIS A 256 -7.12 0.53 -14.65
N ASN A 257 -6.39 -0.42 -15.24
CA ASN A 257 -6.57 -1.84 -14.92
C ASN A 257 -6.28 -2.12 -13.45
N ALA A 258 -5.20 -1.54 -12.91
CA ALA A 258 -4.83 -1.70 -11.50
C ALA A 258 -5.90 -1.11 -10.56
N GLU A 259 -6.40 0.09 -10.83
CA GLU A 259 -7.49 0.72 -10.07
C GLU A 259 -8.78 -0.11 -10.14
N THR A 260 -9.10 -0.69 -11.29
CA THR A 260 -10.24 -1.61 -11.43
C THR A 260 -10.07 -2.86 -10.57
N VAL A 261 -8.87 -3.46 -10.55
CA VAL A 261 -8.56 -4.61 -9.69
C VAL A 261 -8.58 -4.20 -8.21
N ASP A 262 -8.09 -3.01 -7.87
CA ASP A 262 -8.15 -2.41 -6.53
C ASP A 262 -9.60 -2.36 -6.00
N MET A 263 -10.51 -1.83 -6.82
CA MET A 263 -11.94 -1.75 -6.50
C MET A 263 -12.58 -3.12 -6.31
N ALA A 264 -12.24 -4.09 -7.16
CA ALA A 264 -12.79 -5.45 -7.08
C ALA A 264 -12.29 -6.23 -5.86
N LEU A 265 -11.02 -6.07 -5.49
CA LEU A 265 -10.40 -6.70 -4.32
C LEU A 265 -10.80 -6.02 -3.01
N GLY A 266 -11.20 -4.75 -3.04
CA GLY A 266 -11.40 -3.94 -1.83
C GLY A 266 -10.09 -3.71 -1.08
N CYS A 267 -9.09 -3.18 -1.77
CA CYS A 267 -7.76 -2.91 -1.25
C CYS A 267 -7.73 -1.82 -0.15
N SER A 268 -6.55 -1.46 0.29
CA SER A 268 -6.32 -0.39 1.26
C SER A 268 -6.50 0.99 0.62
N THR A 269 -7.06 1.95 1.35
CA THR A 269 -7.11 3.37 0.92
C THR A 269 -5.73 3.97 0.62
N ASN A 270 -4.66 3.38 1.15
CA ASN A 270 -3.29 3.80 0.86
C ASN A 270 -2.91 3.62 -0.62
N THR A 271 -3.61 2.77 -1.39
CA THR A 271 -3.42 2.66 -2.84
C THR A 271 -3.70 3.97 -3.55
N MET A 272 -4.68 4.75 -3.06
CA MET A 272 -5.03 6.08 -3.55
C MET A 272 -3.94 7.14 -3.28
N LEU A 273 -2.93 6.82 -2.49
CA LEU A 273 -1.72 7.61 -2.29
C LEU A 273 -0.55 7.06 -3.11
N HIS A 274 -0.45 5.73 -3.20
CA HIS A 274 0.72 5.09 -3.81
C HIS A 274 0.63 4.98 -5.32
N LEU A 275 -0.54 4.68 -5.89
CA LEU A 275 -0.72 4.61 -7.35
C LEU A 275 -0.45 5.97 -8.02
N PRO A 276 -0.97 7.12 -7.52
CA PRO A 276 -0.60 8.43 -8.06
C PRO A 276 0.90 8.73 -7.98
N ALA A 277 1.57 8.34 -6.88
CA ALA A 277 3.02 8.54 -6.74
C ALA A 277 3.83 7.71 -7.76
N ILE A 278 3.43 6.46 -7.99
CA ILE A 278 4.08 5.59 -8.97
C ILE A 278 3.81 6.08 -10.40
N ALA A 279 2.56 6.47 -10.70
CA ALA A 279 2.15 7.00 -11.99
C ALA A 279 2.91 8.29 -12.33
N HIS A 280 3.10 9.18 -11.35
CA HIS A 280 3.90 10.40 -11.51
C HIS A 280 5.32 10.06 -12.02
N GLU A 281 5.99 9.06 -11.44
CA GLU A 281 7.32 8.62 -11.89
C GLU A 281 7.31 7.95 -13.27
N ALA A 282 6.17 7.39 -13.67
CA ALA A 282 5.97 6.86 -15.01
C ALA A 282 5.64 7.95 -16.05
N GLY A 283 5.37 9.19 -15.62
CA GLY A 283 4.92 10.28 -16.45
C GLY A 283 3.42 10.23 -16.78
N VAL A 284 2.64 9.56 -15.92
CA VAL A 284 1.18 9.44 -15.99
C VAL A 284 0.56 10.24 -14.84
N GLU A 285 -0.49 10.97 -15.12
CA GLU A 285 -1.27 11.69 -14.12
C GLU A 285 -2.53 10.88 -13.76
N LEU A 286 -2.71 10.59 -12.47
CA LEU A 286 -3.92 9.98 -11.93
C LEU A 286 -4.64 11.01 -11.05
N ASP A 287 -5.94 11.19 -11.31
CA ASP A 287 -6.78 12.12 -10.57
C ASP A 287 -7.75 11.36 -9.65
N LEU A 288 -7.86 11.79 -8.40
CA LEU A 288 -8.78 11.22 -7.42
C LEU A 288 -10.26 11.28 -7.89
N HIS A 289 -10.63 12.24 -8.75
CA HIS A 289 -11.96 12.30 -9.35
C HIS A 289 -12.27 11.11 -10.27
N MET A 290 -11.25 10.53 -10.93
CA MET A 290 -11.42 9.36 -11.81
C MET A 290 -11.75 8.10 -11.01
N VAL A 291 -11.27 8.00 -9.77
CA VAL A 291 -11.47 6.86 -8.87
C VAL A 291 -12.95 6.53 -8.71
N ASN A 292 -13.81 7.54 -8.52
CA ASN A 292 -15.25 7.30 -8.38
C ASN A 292 -15.86 6.74 -9.67
N GLY A 293 -15.40 7.23 -10.83
CA GLY A 293 -15.88 6.72 -12.13
C GLY A 293 -15.52 5.25 -12.38
N ILE A 294 -14.37 4.80 -11.86
CA ILE A 294 -13.95 3.39 -11.90
C ILE A 294 -14.72 2.60 -10.83
N SER A 295 -14.81 3.12 -9.60
CA SER A 295 -15.52 2.49 -8.50
C SER A 295 -17.01 2.23 -8.82
N ASP A 296 -17.68 3.18 -9.46
CA ASP A 296 -19.12 3.05 -9.79
C ASP A 296 -19.40 1.98 -10.85
N LYS A 297 -18.41 1.62 -11.66
CA LYS A 297 -18.52 0.59 -12.72
C LYS A 297 -17.97 -0.77 -12.32
N THR A 298 -17.14 -0.82 -11.28
CA THR A 298 -16.43 -2.03 -10.87
C THR A 298 -17.10 -2.64 -9.66
N PRO A 299 -17.65 -3.86 -9.73
CA PRO A 299 -18.20 -4.53 -8.57
C PRO A 299 -17.09 -4.95 -7.59
N ASN A 300 -17.39 -4.91 -6.29
CA ASN A 300 -16.52 -5.50 -5.27
C ASN A 300 -16.75 -7.02 -5.21
N LEU A 301 -15.73 -7.79 -5.56
CA LEU A 301 -15.81 -9.24 -5.73
C LEU A 301 -15.21 -10.03 -4.55
N CYS A 302 -14.45 -9.37 -3.67
CA CYS A 302 -13.77 -10.03 -2.57
C CYS A 302 -13.97 -9.27 -1.25
N HIS A 303 -14.24 -10.02 -0.17
CA HIS A 303 -14.28 -9.51 1.21
C HIS A 303 -13.19 -10.19 2.05
N LEU A 304 -11.95 -9.75 1.83
CA LEU A 304 -10.80 -10.18 2.63
C LEU A 304 -10.68 -9.33 3.90
N ALA A 305 -10.07 -9.88 4.96
CA ALA A 305 -9.81 -9.11 6.18
C ALA A 305 -9.19 -7.73 5.86
N PRO A 306 -9.68 -6.61 6.43
CA PRO A 306 -10.61 -6.48 7.55
C PRO A 306 -12.10 -6.44 7.15
N ALA A 307 -12.47 -6.49 5.86
CA ALA A 307 -13.85 -6.45 5.39
C ALA A 307 -14.60 -7.78 5.63
N GLY A 308 -13.89 -8.89 5.77
CA GLY A 308 -14.42 -10.24 6.00
C GLY A 308 -13.42 -11.13 6.73
N ASP A 309 -13.74 -12.43 6.84
CA ASP A 309 -12.99 -13.41 7.63
C ASP A 309 -12.08 -14.30 6.75
N THR A 310 -11.82 -13.91 5.51
CA THR A 310 -10.93 -14.59 4.58
C THR A 310 -9.62 -13.81 4.44
N TYR A 311 -8.56 -14.51 4.03
CA TYR A 311 -7.20 -13.99 4.03
C TYR A 311 -6.55 -14.17 2.66
N ILE A 312 -5.36 -13.60 2.46
CA ILE A 312 -4.66 -13.68 1.17
C ILE A 312 -4.30 -15.12 0.79
N GLU A 313 -4.00 -15.99 1.74
CA GLU A 313 -3.77 -17.42 1.46
C GLU A 313 -5.01 -18.12 0.88
N ASP A 314 -6.21 -17.67 1.24
CA ASP A 314 -7.46 -18.17 0.69
C ASP A 314 -7.67 -17.66 -0.73
N LEU A 315 -7.34 -16.39 -0.98
CA LEU A 315 -7.35 -15.81 -2.32
C LEU A 315 -6.39 -16.55 -3.26
N ASP A 316 -5.19 -16.91 -2.78
CA ASP A 316 -4.24 -17.72 -3.56
C ASP A 316 -4.86 -19.04 -4.00
N ARG A 317 -5.51 -19.75 -3.08
CA ARG A 317 -6.22 -21.03 -3.36
C ARG A 317 -7.39 -20.85 -4.31
N ALA A 318 -8.08 -19.72 -4.25
CA ALA A 318 -9.20 -19.39 -5.13
C ALA A 318 -8.77 -19.03 -6.57
N GLY A 319 -7.46 -18.91 -6.84
CA GLY A 319 -6.89 -18.60 -8.15
C GLY A 319 -6.13 -17.29 -8.23
N GLY A 320 -6.07 -16.55 -7.13
CA GLY A 320 -5.26 -15.33 -6.96
C GLY A 320 -5.80 -14.14 -7.73
N VAL A 321 -4.95 -13.13 -7.90
CA VAL A 321 -5.27 -11.88 -8.60
C VAL A 321 -5.76 -12.13 -10.03
N TRP A 322 -5.15 -13.08 -10.74
CA TRP A 322 -5.53 -13.39 -12.12
C TRP A 322 -6.94 -13.97 -12.22
N ALA A 323 -7.43 -14.69 -11.22
CA ALA A 323 -8.82 -15.15 -11.20
C ALA A 323 -9.80 -13.98 -11.06
N VAL A 324 -9.50 -13.00 -10.23
CA VAL A 324 -10.28 -11.76 -10.12
C VAL A 324 -10.24 -10.97 -11.44
N MET A 325 -9.06 -10.80 -12.04
CA MET A 325 -8.91 -10.14 -13.34
C MET A 325 -9.70 -10.87 -14.43
N LYS A 326 -9.67 -12.22 -14.44
CA LYS A 326 -10.47 -13.02 -15.37
C LYS A 326 -11.96 -12.78 -15.22
N GLU A 327 -12.45 -12.66 -13.99
CA GLU A 327 -13.85 -12.34 -13.73
C GLU A 327 -14.22 -10.96 -14.32
N LEU A 328 -13.38 -9.94 -14.08
CA LEU A 328 -13.57 -8.59 -14.59
C LEU A 328 -13.57 -8.49 -16.13
N THR A 329 -12.82 -9.36 -16.81
CA THR A 329 -12.82 -9.37 -18.30
C THR A 329 -14.16 -9.76 -18.90
N LYS A 330 -15.01 -10.52 -18.20
CA LYS A 330 -16.35 -10.90 -18.66
C LYS A 330 -17.27 -9.70 -18.90
N ALA A 331 -17.04 -8.59 -18.16
CA ALA A 331 -17.77 -7.33 -18.32
C ALA A 331 -17.00 -6.29 -19.14
N GLY A 332 -15.84 -6.64 -19.72
CA GLY A 332 -15.03 -5.70 -20.48
C GLY A 332 -14.42 -4.57 -19.65
N LEU A 333 -14.19 -4.81 -18.36
CA LEU A 333 -13.70 -3.79 -17.42
C LEU A 333 -12.17 -3.62 -17.45
N LEU A 334 -11.44 -4.51 -18.12
CA LEU A 334 -9.99 -4.44 -18.27
C LEU A 334 -9.58 -4.33 -19.73
N ASP A 335 -8.54 -3.54 -20.00
CA ASP A 335 -7.82 -3.60 -21.26
C ASP A 335 -6.91 -4.83 -21.28
N THR A 336 -7.32 -5.83 -22.06
CA THR A 336 -6.62 -7.12 -22.15
C THR A 336 -5.48 -7.12 -23.17
N SER A 337 -5.32 -6.04 -23.95
CA SER A 337 -4.28 -5.92 -24.98
C SER A 337 -2.92 -5.49 -24.43
N LEU A 338 -2.88 -5.02 -23.19
CA LEU A 338 -1.69 -4.42 -22.59
C LEU A 338 -0.55 -5.43 -22.39
N PRO A 339 0.71 -5.05 -22.68
CA PRO A 339 1.88 -5.89 -22.46
C PRO A 339 2.19 -6.06 -20.98
N THR A 340 2.84 -7.16 -20.63
CA THR A 340 3.31 -7.44 -19.27
C THR A 340 4.74 -7.98 -19.26
N VAL A 341 5.36 -8.04 -18.08
CA VAL A 341 6.69 -8.66 -17.90
C VAL A 341 6.74 -10.15 -18.24
N THR A 342 5.60 -10.83 -18.42
CA THR A 342 5.58 -12.22 -18.86
C THR A 342 5.98 -12.36 -20.32
N GLY A 343 6.03 -11.28 -21.08
CA GLY A 343 6.21 -11.27 -22.53
C GLY A 343 4.93 -11.57 -23.32
N LYS A 344 3.80 -11.62 -22.62
CA LYS A 344 2.44 -11.81 -23.14
C LYS A 344 1.57 -10.64 -22.75
N THR A 345 0.45 -10.49 -23.43
CA THR A 345 -0.58 -9.51 -23.05
C THR A 345 -1.35 -9.96 -21.79
N VAL A 346 -2.07 -9.04 -21.17
CA VAL A 346 -3.00 -9.34 -20.06
C VAL A 346 -3.98 -10.45 -20.48
N GLY A 347 -4.59 -10.34 -21.66
CA GLY A 347 -5.54 -11.33 -22.16
C GLY A 347 -4.95 -12.73 -22.29
N GLU A 348 -3.79 -12.85 -22.93
CA GLU A 348 -3.09 -14.14 -23.09
C GLU A 348 -2.70 -14.77 -21.75
N ASN A 349 -2.31 -13.95 -20.78
CA ASN A 349 -2.03 -14.43 -19.42
C ASN A 349 -3.28 -14.98 -18.73
N LEU A 350 -4.43 -14.33 -18.94
CA LEU A 350 -5.69 -14.70 -18.30
C LEU A 350 -6.38 -15.89 -18.95
N GLU A 351 -5.93 -16.40 -20.10
CA GLU A 351 -6.50 -17.61 -20.72
C GLU A 351 -6.49 -18.80 -19.78
N THR A 352 -5.42 -18.96 -18.98
CA THR A 352 -5.23 -20.07 -18.03
C THR A 352 -5.70 -19.74 -16.61
N ALA A 353 -6.27 -18.56 -16.38
CA ALA A 353 -6.78 -18.18 -15.08
C ALA A 353 -8.18 -18.77 -14.86
N GLU A 354 -8.40 -19.32 -13.66
CA GLU A 354 -9.67 -19.89 -13.24
C GLU A 354 -10.05 -19.37 -11.86
N ASN A 355 -11.33 -19.09 -11.65
CA ASN A 355 -11.91 -18.85 -10.34
C ASN A 355 -12.29 -20.21 -9.73
N LEU A 356 -11.51 -20.67 -8.76
CA LEU A 356 -11.65 -21.99 -8.13
C LEU A 356 -12.56 -21.96 -6.89
N ASP A 357 -12.94 -20.77 -6.41
CA ASP A 357 -13.84 -20.60 -5.27
C ASP A 357 -14.71 -19.35 -5.45
N THR A 358 -15.92 -19.57 -5.97
CA THR A 358 -16.92 -18.51 -6.19
C THR A 358 -17.55 -17.98 -4.90
N SER A 359 -17.31 -18.60 -3.77
CA SER A 359 -17.74 -18.07 -2.47
C SER A 359 -16.80 -16.97 -1.96
N LEU A 360 -15.54 -17.00 -2.37
CA LEU A 360 -14.50 -16.02 -2.03
C LEU A 360 -14.37 -14.94 -3.10
N ILE A 361 -14.17 -15.34 -4.37
CA ILE A 361 -14.17 -14.44 -5.53
C ILE A 361 -15.58 -14.53 -6.13
N ARG A 362 -16.45 -13.62 -5.76
CA ARG A 362 -17.83 -13.59 -6.21
C ARG A 362 -17.90 -13.39 -7.73
N PRO A 363 -18.82 -14.09 -8.43
CA PRO A 363 -19.10 -13.82 -9.83
C PRO A 363 -19.72 -12.41 -10.00
N LEU A 364 -19.60 -11.86 -11.21
CA LEU A 364 -20.15 -10.53 -11.54
C LEU A 364 -21.65 -10.40 -11.29
N GLU A 365 -22.39 -11.50 -11.40
CA GLU A 365 -23.83 -11.57 -11.20
C GLU A 365 -24.24 -11.44 -9.72
N GLU A 366 -23.33 -11.83 -8.79
CA GLU A 366 -23.58 -11.86 -7.34
C GLU A 366 -22.43 -11.24 -6.54
N PRO A 367 -22.00 -9.99 -6.84
CA PRO A 367 -20.91 -9.34 -6.13
C PRO A 367 -21.31 -9.01 -4.68
N TYR A 368 -20.32 -8.78 -3.81
CA TYR A 368 -20.56 -8.23 -2.48
C TYR A 368 -21.17 -6.82 -2.54
N SER A 369 -20.72 -6.01 -3.50
CA SER A 369 -21.27 -4.71 -3.82
C SER A 369 -21.22 -4.48 -5.32
N LYS A 370 -22.20 -3.75 -5.86
CA LYS A 370 -22.20 -3.33 -7.28
C LYS A 370 -21.17 -2.24 -7.56
N THR A 371 -20.66 -1.57 -6.54
CA THR A 371 -19.61 -0.55 -6.61
C THR A 371 -18.35 -1.05 -5.95
N GLY A 372 -17.20 -0.45 -6.30
CA GLY A 372 -15.88 -0.83 -5.83
C GLY A 372 -15.67 -0.69 -4.33
N GLY A 373 -14.56 -1.23 -3.84
CA GLY A 373 -14.24 -1.24 -2.41
C GLY A 373 -13.82 0.11 -1.83
N ILE A 374 -13.43 1.09 -2.67
CA ILE A 374 -12.96 2.41 -2.26
C ILE A 374 -13.86 3.51 -2.84
N ALA A 375 -14.04 4.58 -2.07
CA ALA A 375 -14.72 5.80 -2.49
C ALA A 375 -13.85 7.04 -2.20
N ALA A 376 -13.85 8.00 -3.11
CA ALA A 376 -13.36 9.34 -2.89
C ALA A 376 -14.54 10.27 -2.56
N LEU A 377 -14.42 11.06 -1.48
CA LEU A 377 -15.46 12.00 -1.08
C LEU A 377 -14.95 13.43 -1.26
N PHE A 378 -15.85 14.33 -1.64
CA PHE A 378 -15.56 15.74 -1.87
C PHE A 378 -16.56 16.63 -1.15
N GLY A 379 -16.19 17.87 -0.89
CA GLY A 379 -17.06 18.84 -0.25
C GLY A 379 -16.27 19.97 0.39
N ASN A 380 -16.94 20.85 1.13
CA ASN A 380 -16.26 21.98 1.74
C ASN A 380 -15.19 21.57 2.78
N LEU A 381 -15.35 20.37 3.41
CA LEU A 381 -14.36 19.83 4.34
C LEU A 381 -13.12 19.27 3.63
N ALA A 382 -13.28 18.72 2.42
CA ALA A 382 -12.22 18.14 1.61
C ALA A 382 -12.41 18.53 0.13
N PRO A 383 -12.12 19.79 -0.25
CA PRO A 383 -12.33 20.24 -1.63
C PRO A 383 -11.43 19.52 -2.65
N ASP A 384 -10.22 19.11 -2.25
CA ASP A 384 -9.31 18.31 -3.10
C ASP A 384 -9.50 16.80 -2.88
N GLY A 385 -10.48 16.41 -2.03
CA GLY A 385 -10.89 15.04 -1.80
C GLY A 385 -10.34 14.41 -0.52
N CYS A 386 -10.96 13.29 -0.17
CA CYS A 386 -10.56 12.36 0.87
C CYS A 386 -11.03 10.95 0.48
N VAL A 387 -10.58 9.92 1.18
CA VAL A 387 -10.82 8.53 0.79
C VAL A 387 -11.37 7.69 1.93
N VAL A 388 -12.22 6.72 1.58
CA VAL A 388 -12.78 5.75 2.51
C VAL A 388 -12.81 4.35 1.90
N LYS A 389 -12.50 3.33 2.70
CA LYS A 389 -12.68 1.92 2.35
C LYS A 389 -14.15 1.55 2.56
N GLN A 390 -14.99 1.85 1.56
CA GLN A 390 -16.44 1.65 1.70
C GLN A 390 -16.84 0.18 1.86
N SER A 391 -16.03 -0.77 1.37
CA SER A 391 -16.27 -2.21 1.55
C SER A 391 -16.15 -2.70 3.01
N ALA A 392 -15.57 -1.89 3.89
CA ALA A 392 -15.42 -2.17 5.32
C ALA A 392 -16.31 -1.29 6.21
N VAL A 393 -17.25 -0.53 5.61
CA VAL A 393 -18.20 0.33 6.32
C VAL A 393 -19.53 -0.41 6.49
N ALA A 394 -20.06 -0.41 7.72
CA ALA A 394 -21.37 -0.97 7.99
C ALA A 394 -22.47 -0.19 7.25
N PRO A 395 -23.53 -0.85 6.73
CA PRO A 395 -24.58 -0.18 5.94
C PRO A 395 -25.19 1.05 6.62
N GLU A 396 -25.38 1.00 7.94
CA GLU A 396 -25.91 2.09 8.76
C GLU A 396 -25.00 3.32 8.81
N MET A 397 -23.70 3.15 8.58
CA MET A 397 -22.68 4.21 8.60
C MET A 397 -22.32 4.75 7.21
N LEU A 398 -22.93 4.24 6.14
CA LEU A 398 -22.73 4.80 4.79
C LEU A 398 -23.23 6.24 4.68
N ARG A 399 -24.18 6.63 5.51
CA ARG A 399 -24.61 8.01 5.73
C ARG A 399 -24.59 8.31 7.22
N HIS A 400 -23.85 9.34 7.60
CA HIS A 400 -23.70 9.72 8.99
C HIS A 400 -23.71 11.24 9.14
N LYS A 401 -24.31 11.74 10.22
CA LYS A 401 -24.25 13.15 10.61
C LYS A 401 -24.13 13.25 12.11
N GLY A 402 -23.07 13.88 12.57
CA GLY A 402 -22.81 13.96 14.00
C GLY A 402 -21.92 15.13 14.41
N PRO A 403 -21.83 15.40 15.73
CA PRO A 403 -20.98 16.42 16.28
C PRO A 403 -19.49 16.02 16.21
N ALA A 404 -18.64 16.97 15.86
CA ALA A 404 -17.20 16.80 15.82
C ALA A 404 -16.60 16.71 17.23
N ARG A 405 -15.73 15.72 17.45
CA ARG A 405 -14.82 15.58 18.58
C ARG A 405 -13.42 15.81 18.06
N VAL A 406 -12.81 16.96 18.39
CA VAL A 406 -11.63 17.48 17.67
C VAL A 406 -10.34 17.27 18.45
N PHE A 407 -9.35 16.65 17.80
CA PHE A 407 -8.04 16.33 18.37
C PHE A 407 -6.91 16.80 17.42
N ASN A 408 -5.82 17.31 17.99
CA ASN A 408 -4.67 17.78 17.22
C ASN A 408 -3.55 16.73 17.09
N SER A 409 -3.78 15.53 17.61
CA SER A 409 -2.88 14.39 17.48
C SER A 409 -3.63 13.05 17.68
N GLU A 410 -3.00 11.96 17.22
CA GLU A 410 -3.48 10.61 17.50
C GLU A 410 -3.49 10.31 19.00
N GLU A 411 -2.45 10.75 19.72
CA GLU A 411 -2.29 10.53 21.16
C GLU A 411 -3.43 11.14 21.97
N GLU A 412 -3.85 12.37 21.64
CA GLU A 412 -5.00 13.03 22.29
C GLU A 412 -6.30 12.25 22.03
N ALA A 413 -6.54 11.83 20.79
CA ALA A 413 -7.73 11.08 20.42
C ALA A 413 -7.80 9.73 21.16
N ILE A 414 -6.70 8.96 21.17
CA ILE A 414 -6.62 7.65 21.83
C ILE A 414 -6.87 7.76 23.34
N ALA A 415 -6.29 8.76 24.00
CA ALA A 415 -6.49 8.97 25.43
C ALA A 415 -7.99 9.18 25.77
N VAL A 416 -8.71 9.94 24.96
CA VAL A 416 -10.15 10.20 25.16
C VAL A 416 -11.00 8.98 24.80
N ILE A 417 -10.66 8.26 23.72
CA ILE A 417 -11.35 7.02 23.33
C ILE A 417 -11.28 6.00 24.46
N TYR A 418 -10.10 5.68 24.96
CA TYR A 418 -9.93 4.69 26.04
C TYR A 418 -10.56 5.13 27.38
N ALA A 419 -10.65 6.44 27.62
CA ALA A 419 -11.37 6.97 28.78
C ALA A 419 -12.90 6.92 28.64
N GLY A 420 -13.45 6.43 27.52
CA GLY A 420 -14.88 6.37 27.26
C GLY A 420 -15.51 7.74 26.94
N GLY A 421 -14.70 8.70 26.49
CA GLY A 421 -15.16 10.06 26.18
C GLY A 421 -15.74 10.24 24.78
N ILE A 422 -15.85 9.16 23.98
CA ILE A 422 -16.50 9.16 22.66
C ILE A 422 -17.83 8.41 22.77
N HIS A 423 -18.88 8.97 22.19
CA HIS A 423 -20.25 8.47 22.32
C HIS A 423 -20.84 8.12 20.94
N PRO A 424 -21.86 7.24 20.89
CA PRO A 424 -22.61 6.97 19.68
C PRO A 424 -23.09 8.27 19.01
N GLY A 425 -22.87 8.39 17.71
CA GLY A 425 -23.20 9.57 16.91
C GLY A 425 -22.05 10.55 16.70
N ASP A 426 -20.96 10.46 17.47
CA ASP A 426 -19.81 11.36 17.34
C ASP A 426 -19.07 11.18 16.00
N VAL A 427 -18.43 12.27 15.55
CA VAL A 427 -17.44 12.27 14.45
C VAL A 427 -16.09 12.69 15.02
N VAL A 428 -15.18 11.73 15.16
CA VAL A 428 -13.82 11.97 15.66
C VAL A 428 -12.98 12.60 14.56
N VAL A 429 -12.44 13.80 14.79
CA VAL A 429 -11.59 14.55 13.85
C VAL A 429 -10.17 14.62 14.40
N ILE A 430 -9.23 13.93 13.72
CA ILE A 430 -7.80 13.95 14.06
C ILE A 430 -7.07 14.74 12.98
N ARG A 431 -6.51 15.88 13.34
CA ARG A 431 -5.88 16.82 12.40
C ARG A 431 -4.41 17.10 12.72
N TYR A 432 -3.71 17.75 11.79
CA TYR A 432 -2.26 17.98 11.84
C TYR A 432 -1.45 16.67 11.88
N GLU A 433 -1.96 15.64 11.21
CA GLU A 433 -1.27 14.37 10.95
C GLU A 433 -1.04 14.12 9.46
N GLY A 434 -1.27 15.14 8.62
CA GLY A 434 -1.05 15.12 7.17
C GLY A 434 0.43 15.11 6.75
N PRO A 435 0.70 15.19 5.43
CA PRO A 435 2.06 15.15 4.88
C PRO A 435 3.01 16.15 5.50
N LYS A 436 2.60 17.40 5.66
CA LYS A 436 3.40 18.50 6.25
C LYS A 436 3.21 18.61 7.75
N GLY A 437 1.96 18.57 8.22
CA GLY A 437 1.59 18.82 9.62
C GLY A 437 2.00 17.69 10.55
N GLY A 438 2.00 16.47 10.07
CA GLY A 438 2.42 15.29 10.80
C GLY A 438 3.84 15.32 11.34
N PRO A 439 4.90 15.68 10.58
CA PRO A 439 5.08 15.39 9.18
C PRO A 439 5.22 13.88 8.92
N GLY A 440 5.14 13.51 7.65
CA GLY A 440 5.24 12.09 7.24
C GLY A 440 3.90 11.38 7.18
N MET A 441 2.78 12.11 7.31
CA MET A 441 1.43 11.59 7.11
C MET A 441 1.21 10.23 7.79
N ARG A 442 1.36 10.21 9.13
CA ARG A 442 1.33 8.95 9.91
C ARG A 442 0.08 8.14 9.62
N GLU A 443 0.27 6.83 9.60
CA GLU A 443 -0.82 5.86 9.47
C GLU A 443 -1.33 5.49 10.86
N MET A 444 -2.64 5.57 11.08
CA MET A 444 -3.27 5.34 12.37
C MET A 444 -4.13 4.09 12.32
N LEU A 445 -3.94 3.18 13.26
CA LEU A 445 -4.74 1.99 13.47
C LEU A 445 -5.33 1.97 14.88
N ASN A 446 -4.60 2.51 15.86
CA ASN A 446 -5.05 2.50 17.26
C ASN A 446 -6.43 3.18 17.47
N PRO A 447 -6.71 4.39 16.93
CA PRO A 447 -8.02 5.01 17.11
C PRO A 447 -9.17 4.19 16.52
N THR A 448 -8.99 3.69 15.31
CA THR A 448 -10.02 2.93 14.59
C THR A 448 -10.26 1.56 15.22
N SER A 449 -9.19 0.88 15.63
CA SER A 449 -9.29 -0.41 16.32
C SER A 449 -9.83 -0.29 17.74
N ALA A 450 -9.53 0.80 18.45
CA ALA A 450 -10.10 1.08 19.76
C ALA A 450 -11.63 1.27 19.65
N ILE A 451 -12.09 2.09 18.71
CA ILE A 451 -13.53 2.29 18.43
C ILE A 451 -14.20 0.94 18.10
N ALA A 452 -13.60 0.12 17.22
CA ALA A 452 -14.12 -1.19 16.86
C ALA A 452 -14.12 -2.17 18.06
N GLY A 453 -13.02 -2.25 18.81
CA GLY A 453 -12.91 -3.11 19.99
C GLY A 453 -13.92 -2.74 21.11
N MET A 454 -14.20 -1.45 21.26
CA MET A 454 -15.24 -0.96 22.18
C MET A 454 -16.66 -1.20 21.66
N GLY A 455 -16.84 -1.54 20.37
CA GLY A 455 -18.14 -1.82 19.76
C GLY A 455 -18.88 -0.56 19.29
N LEU A 456 -18.14 0.49 18.95
CA LEU A 456 -18.65 1.78 18.47
C LEU A 456 -18.49 1.98 16.96
N ASP A 457 -17.97 1.00 16.24
CA ASP A 457 -17.69 1.07 14.79
C ASP A 457 -18.93 1.23 13.90
N LYS A 458 -20.12 0.99 14.46
CA LYS A 458 -21.42 1.20 13.81
C LYS A 458 -22.12 2.51 14.17
N ASP A 459 -21.50 3.33 14.99
CA ASP A 459 -22.13 4.54 15.52
C ASP A 459 -21.20 5.78 15.47
N VAL A 460 -19.91 5.59 15.25
CA VAL A 460 -18.89 6.64 15.27
C VAL A 460 -18.12 6.66 13.96
N ALA A 461 -17.98 7.85 13.36
CA ALA A 461 -17.10 8.07 12.22
C ALA A 461 -15.77 8.72 12.65
N LEU A 462 -14.70 8.46 11.88
CA LEU A 462 -13.39 9.08 12.08
C LEU A 462 -12.94 9.80 10.81
N ILE A 463 -12.36 10.98 10.97
CA ILE A 463 -11.85 11.81 9.86
C ILE A 463 -10.44 12.28 10.19
N THR A 464 -9.53 12.26 9.21
CA THR A 464 -8.16 12.76 9.39
C THR A 464 -7.54 13.30 8.10
N ASP A 465 -6.66 14.29 8.23
CA ASP A 465 -5.73 14.70 7.18
C ASP A 465 -4.48 13.80 7.08
N GLY A 466 -4.31 12.88 8.04
CA GLY A 466 -3.36 11.78 7.99
C GLY A 466 -3.92 10.58 7.22
N ARG A 467 -3.52 9.37 7.63
CA ARG A 467 -3.98 8.11 7.05
C ARG A 467 -4.57 7.19 8.11
N PHE A 468 -5.56 6.40 7.70
CA PHE A 468 -5.93 5.21 8.45
C PHE A 468 -5.31 3.96 7.81
N SER A 469 -4.98 2.98 8.64
CA SER A 469 -4.40 1.72 8.19
C SER A 469 -5.34 0.98 7.24
N GLY A 470 -4.78 0.26 6.26
CA GLY A 470 -5.53 -0.68 5.43
C GLY A 470 -6.22 -1.79 6.23
N ALA A 471 -5.81 -1.99 7.49
CA ALA A 471 -6.41 -2.90 8.46
C ALA A 471 -7.65 -2.31 9.19
N THR A 472 -8.03 -1.08 8.88
CA THR A 472 -9.16 -0.37 9.49
C THR A 472 -10.49 -0.87 8.95
N ARG A 473 -11.51 -0.99 9.84
CA ARG A 473 -12.92 -1.11 9.50
C ARG A 473 -13.74 0.03 10.09
N GLY A 474 -14.96 0.23 9.59
CA GLY A 474 -15.85 1.33 9.97
C GLY A 474 -15.70 2.58 9.09
N ALA A 475 -16.51 3.60 9.38
CA ALA A 475 -16.53 4.87 8.63
C ALA A 475 -15.29 5.73 8.95
N SER A 476 -14.13 5.33 8.41
CA SER A 476 -12.84 5.98 8.63
C SER A 476 -12.36 6.64 7.35
N ILE A 477 -12.42 7.98 7.32
CA ILE A 477 -12.15 8.83 6.17
C ILE A 477 -10.77 9.46 6.35
N GLY A 478 -9.81 9.11 5.51
CA GLY A 478 -8.45 9.64 5.54
C GLY A 478 -8.10 10.50 4.35
N HIS A 479 -6.85 11.01 4.34
CA HIS A 479 -6.29 11.81 3.26
C HIS A 479 -7.03 13.12 2.99
N VAL A 480 -7.71 13.71 4.00
CA VAL A 480 -8.44 14.96 3.80
C VAL A 480 -7.52 16.02 3.24
N SER A 481 -7.85 16.49 2.05
CA SER A 481 -7.04 17.46 1.30
C SER A 481 -7.86 18.72 0.99
N PRO A 482 -7.27 19.90 1.18
CA PRO A 482 -5.97 20.20 1.78
C PRO A 482 -5.89 19.86 3.28
N GLU A 483 -4.70 19.45 3.75
CA GLU A 483 -4.46 19.17 5.17
C GLU A 483 -4.57 20.43 6.05
N ALA A 484 -4.79 20.24 7.35
CA ALA A 484 -4.90 21.35 8.31
C ALA A 484 -3.68 22.28 8.31
N ALA A 485 -2.47 21.74 8.26
CA ALA A 485 -1.23 22.52 8.25
C ALA A 485 -1.05 23.37 6.98
N SER A 486 -1.72 23.01 5.89
CA SER A 486 -1.77 23.79 4.65
C SER A 486 -2.97 24.76 4.59
N GLY A 487 -3.69 24.96 5.71
CA GLY A 487 -4.87 25.83 5.78
C GLY A 487 -6.17 25.21 5.28
N GLY A 488 -6.23 23.88 5.17
CA GLY A 488 -7.46 23.15 4.85
C GLY A 488 -8.57 23.39 5.85
N VAL A 489 -9.83 23.22 5.42
CA VAL A 489 -11.02 23.45 6.27
C VAL A 489 -11.04 22.56 7.51
N ILE A 490 -10.46 21.37 7.44
CA ILE A 490 -10.30 20.49 8.61
C ILE A 490 -9.59 21.19 9.78
N GLY A 491 -8.68 22.13 9.50
CA GLY A 491 -8.02 22.97 10.50
C GLY A 491 -8.95 23.97 11.20
N LEU A 492 -10.10 24.27 10.61
CA LEU A 492 -11.09 25.23 11.10
C LEU A 492 -12.23 24.58 11.89
N VAL A 493 -12.33 23.25 11.89
CA VAL A 493 -13.37 22.51 12.64
C VAL A 493 -13.23 22.80 14.13
N ARG A 494 -14.37 23.06 14.80
CA ARG A 494 -14.45 23.25 16.25
C ARG A 494 -15.22 22.13 16.91
N GLU A 495 -14.98 21.92 18.19
CA GLU A 495 -15.69 20.97 19.01
C GLU A 495 -17.21 21.19 18.90
N GLY A 496 -17.99 20.13 18.61
CA GLY A 496 -19.43 20.17 18.46
C GLY A 496 -19.93 20.64 17.10
N ASP A 497 -19.10 21.07 16.15
CA ASP A 497 -19.54 21.37 14.79
C ASP A 497 -20.17 20.12 14.16
N LEU A 498 -21.27 20.29 13.44
CA LEU A 498 -21.89 19.16 12.74
C LEU A 498 -21.15 18.83 11.44
N ILE A 499 -20.84 17.55 11.24
CA ILE A 499 -20.25 17.03 10.01
C ILE A 499 -21.20 16.02 9.39
N GLU A 500 -21.46 16.16 8.10
CA GLU A 500 -22.29 15.25 7.31
C GLU A 500 -21.43 14.47 6.32
N ILE A 501 -21.61 13.14 6.32
CA ILE A 501 -20.90 12.17 5.48
C ILE A 501 -21.97 11.42 4.69
N ASP A 502 -21.87 11.43 3.36
CA ASP A 502 -22.67 10.59 2.45
C ASP A 502 -21.71 9.85 1.51
N ILE A 503 -21.33 8.63 1.88
CA ILE A 503 -20.41 7.80 1.09
C ILE A 503 -21.03 7.43 -0.27
N PRO A 504 -22.29 6.96 -0.38
CA PRO A 504 -22.93 6.76 -1.66
C PRO A 504 -23.05 8.03 -2.51
N GLY A 505 -23.31 9.18 -1.86
CA GLY A 505 -23.38 10.49 -2.52
C GLY A 505 -22.02 11.12 -2.81
N ARG A 506 -20.89 10.45 -2.46
CA ARG A 506 -19.52 10.93 -2.66
C ARG A 506 -19.27 12.29 -2.01
N SER A 507 -19.87 12.57 -0.87
CA SER A 507 -19.79 13.90 -0.27
C SER A 507 -19.42 13.87 1.22
N ILE A 508 -18.73 14.94 1.64
CA ILE A 508 -18.38 15.21 3.02
C ILE A 508 -18.49 16.72 3.30
N HIS A 509 -19.27 17.08 4.29
CA HIS A 509 -19.59 18.48 4.56
C HIS A 509 -19.46 18.85 6.03
N LEU A 510 -18.76 19.96 6.29
CA LEU A 510 -18.82 20.70 7.55
C LEU A 510 -20.04 21.63 7.47
N CYS A 511 -21.05 21.40 8.34
CA CYS A 511 -22.30 22.15 8.36
C CYS A 511 -22.13 23.49 9.10
N VAL A 512 -21.24 24.33 8.59
CA VAL A 512 -20.96 25.68 9.09
C VAL A 512 -21.06 26.64 7.90
N GLU A 513 -21.69 27.77 8.11
CA GLU A 513 -21.89 28.78 7.06
C GLU A 513 -20.56 29.32 6.54
N ASP A 514 -20.47 29.59 5.24
CA ASP A 514 -19.24 30.07 4.59
C ASP A 514 -18.73 31.39 5.20
N ALA A 515 -19.63 32.26 5.65
CA ALA A 515 -19.27 33.51 6.31
C ALA A 515 -18.54 33.26 7.65
N GLU A 516 -18.99 32.26 8.42
CA GLU A 516 -18.31 31.87 9.67
C GLU A 516 -16.97 31.18 9.37
N LEU A 517 -16.91 30.30 8.38
CA LEU A 517 -15.64 29.69 7.96
C LEU A 517 -14.61 30.76 7.53
N ALA A 518 -15.06 31.80 6.83
CA ALA A 518 -14.21 32.93 6.46
C ALA A 518 -13.68 33.70 7.70
N GLU A 519 -14.52 33.90 8.72
CA GLU A 519 -14.08 34.52 9.99
C GLU A 519 -13.10 33.63 10.77
N ARG A 520 -13.38 32.31 10.85
CA ARG A 520 -12.48 31.34 11.49
C ARG A 520 -11.10 31.34 10.80
N ARG A 521 -11.07 31.44 9.46
CA ARG A 521 -9.85 31.50 8.66
C ARG A 521 -8.98 32.72 8.96
N LYS A 522 -9.58 33.90 9.24
CA LYS A 522 -8.84 35.11 9.60
C LYS A 522 -8.07 34.97 10.91
N THR A 523 -8.54 34.18 11.83
CA THR A 523 -7.93 33.96 13.15
C THR A 523 -7.10 32.67 13.24
N TRP A 524 -7.19 31.81 12.22
CA TRP A 524 -6.43 30.57 12.20
C TRP A 524 -4.94 30.84 11.99
N VAL A 525 -4.12 30.20 12.81
CA VAL A 525 -2.66 30.22 12.71
C VAL A 525 -2.18 28.78 12.68
N CYS A 526 -1.33 28.44 11.71
CA CYS A 526 -0.72 27.13 11.68
C CYS A 526 0.09 26.89 12.96
N PRO A 527 -0.15 25.78 13.67
CA PRO A 527 0.63 25.44 14.85
C PRO A 527 2.12 25.30 14.52
N GLU A 528 2.96 25.50 15.54
CA GLU A 528 4.39 25.23 15.43
C GLU A 528 4.64 23.77 14.97
N PRO A 529 5.63 23.53 14.09
CA PRO A 529 5.95 22.19 13.65
C PRO A 529 6.21 21.23 14.82
N LYS A 530 5.56 20.07 14.82
CA LYS A 530 5.75 19.02 15.83
C LYS A 530 7.19 18.51 15.89
N ILE A 531 7.92 18.54 14.74
CA ILE A 531 9.31 18.11 14.61
C ILE A 531 10.14 19.24 14.02
N LYS A 532 11.21 19.63 14.72
CA LYS A 532 12.02 20.83 14.40
C LYS A 532 13.41 20.51 13.82
N SER A 533 13.76 19.24 13.67
CA SER A 533 15.08 18.83 13.16
C SER A 533 15.05 17.50 12.44
N GLY A 534 16.12 17.18 11.71
CA GLY A 534 16.29 15.90 11.05
C GLY A 534 15.59 15.78 9.70
N TYR A 535 15.39 14.54 9.25
CA TYR A 535 14.86 14.24 7.93
C TYR A 535 13.43 14.75 7.72
N LEU A 536 12.55 14.58 8.70
CA LEU A 536 11.14 14.98 8.61
C LEU A 536 10.96 16.48 8.41
N THR A 537 11.88 17.31 8.91
CA THR A 537 11.86 18.76 8.65
C THR A 537 12.15 19.10 7.19
N ARG A 538 13.02 18.33 6.53
CA ARG A 538 13.27 18.47 5.07
C ARG A 538 12.08 17.97 4.28
N TYR A 539 11.55 16.79 4.64
CA TYR A 539 10.37 16.20 4.02
C TYR A 539 9.17 17.16 4.02
N ALA A 540 8.83 17.75 5.17
CA ALA A 540 7.70 18.66 5.30
C ALA A 540 7.78 19.90 4.37
N LYS A 541 9.00 20.31 3.96
CA LYS A 541 9.20 21.44 3.04
C LYS A 541 8.97 21.10 1.58
N LEU A 542 9.19 19.83 1.21
CA LEU A 542 9.21 19.37 -0.18
C LEU A 542 7.99 18.55 -0.55
N VAL A 543 7.28 17.99 0.44
CA VAL A 543 6.17 17.08 0.17
C VAL A 543 4.95 17.80 -0.41
N SER A 544 4.34 17.19 -1.42
CA SER A 544 3.08 17.60 -2.00
C SER A 544 1.88 17.20 -1.12
N SER A 545 0.68 17.60 -1.51
CA SER A 545 -0.57 17.22 -0.86
C SER A 545 -0.89 15.73 -1.07
N ALA A 546 -1.75 15.18 -0.22
CA ALA A 546 -2.12 13.76 -0.26
C ALA A 546 -2.89 13.38 -1.54
N ASP A 547 -3.75 14.25 -2.05
CA ASP A 547 -4.44 14.06 -3.34
C ASP A 547 -3.48 13.97 -4.54
N LYS A 548 -2.23 14.42 -4.39
CA LYS A 548 -1.14 14.31 -5.37
C LYS A 548 -0.13 13.20 -5.02
N GLY A 549 -0.51 12.26 -4.14
CA GLY A 549 0.32 11.14 -3.76
C GLY A 549 1.34 11.42 -2.66
N ALA A 550 1.36 12.61 -2.05
CA ALA A 550 2.34 13.03 -1.02
C ALA A 550 3.79 12.71 -1.45
N ILE A 551 4.18 13.13 -2.63
CA ILE A 551 5.52 12.94 -3.22
C ILE A 551 6.45 14.12 -2.91
N LEU A 552 7.75 13.89 -2.91
CA LEU A 552 8.75 14.97 -2.82
C LEU A 552 8.89 15.66 -4.19
N GLN A 553 8.89 17.01 -4.15
CA GLN A 553 9.03 17.87 -5.33
C GLN A 553 10.16 18.89 -5.13
#